data_df3159fec44763394eeb69fd94b85311
#
_entry.id   df3159fec44763394eeb69fd94b85311
#
_cell.length_a   1.000
_cell.length_b   1.000
_cell.length_c   1.000
_cell.angle_alpha   90.00
_cell.angle_beta   90.00
_cell.angle_gamma   90.00
#
_symmetry.space_group_name_H-M   'P 1'
#
loop_
_entity.id
_entity.type
_entity.pdbx_description
1 polymer ?
#
loop_
_entity_poly.entity_id
_entity_poly.type
_entity_poly.pdbx_seq_one_letter_code
_entity_poly.pdbx_strand_id
1 'polypeptide(L)'
;VVNEIKPDIIVTPSPQLDNHSDHQYVTHALVEAMKKIDKRDGHLFLYTNHFILNEPWPYGDAGSVRSLPPSPEERHHFSSVYSHPLTKEEQQSKEIALDAMNDLRLGTDHRYIYHSFKSAILALWEEIKGNNQLYFRRAVRSNELFFVIKTEEIYQEGVPERL
;
A
#
# COMPACT_ATOMS: atom_id res chain seq x y z
N VAL A 1 11.74 -3.68 -20.06
CA VAL A 1 11.35 -2.46 -19.28
C VAL A 1 12.43 -2.14 -18.24
N VAL A 2 12.65 -2.95 -17.16
CA VAL A 2 13.65 -2.62 -16.11
C VAL A 2 15.04 -2.41 -16.68
N ASN A 3 15.49 -3.28 -17.59
CA ASN A 3 16.80 -3.18 -18.24
C ASN A 3 16.94 -1.98 -19.20
N GLU A 4 15.84 -1.50 -19.74
CA GLU A 4 15.82 -0.35 -20.67
C GLU A 4 15.78 0.97 -19.90
N ILE A 5 14.93 1.07 -18.87
CA ILE A 5 14.73 2.27 -18.07
C ILE A 5 15.87 2.45 -17.06
N LYS A 6 16.41 1.36 -16.52
CA LYS A 6 17.44 1.33 -15.46
C LYS A 6 17.08 2.25 -14.27
N PRO A 7 15.92 2.06 -13.65
CA PRO A 7 15.47 2.93 -12.57
C PRO A 7 16.38 2.79 -11.34
N ASP A 8 16.61 3.90 -10.64
CA ASP A 8 17.29 3.94 -9.34
C ASP A 8 16.37 3.55 -8.19
N ILE A 9 15.08 3.80 -8.35
CA ILE A 9 14.04 3.48 -7.38
C ILE A 9 12.94 2.69 -8.07
N ILE A 10 12.57 1.57 -7.47
CA ILE A 10 11.43 0.75 -7.89
C ILE A 10 10.46 0.65 -6.72
N VAL A 11 9.22 1.10 -6.93
CA VAL A 11 8.15 1.03 -5.93
C VAL A 11 7.29 -0.19 -6.21
N THR A 12 7.08 -1.02 -5.18
CA THR A 12 6.32 -2.28 -5.30
C THR A 12 5.65 -2.63 -3.96
N PRO A 13 4.55 -3.41 -3.92
CA PRO A 13 3.98 -3.86 -2.65
C PRO A 13 4.95 -4.72 -1.84
N SER A 14 4.83 -4.70 -0.50
CA SER A 14 5.58 -5.64 0.35
C SER A 14 4.91 -7.01 0.34
N PRO A 15 5.58 -8.09 -0.09
CA PRO A 15 4.97 -9.43 -0.10
C PRO A 15 4.66 -9.96 1.30
N GLN A 16 5.38 -9.51 2.32
CA GLN A 16 5.23 -10.01 3.68
C GLN A 16 4.24 -9.19 4.51
N LEU A 17 4.09 -7.90 4.20
CA LEU A 17 3.22 -6.99 4.96
C LEU A 17 1.84 -6.86 4.33
N ASP A 18 1.71 -7.11 3.03
CA ASP A 18 0.44 -7.01 2.32
C ASP A 18 -0.27 -8.36 2.24
N ASN A 19 -1.55 -8.38 2.57
CA ASN A 19 -2.34 -9.61 2.61
C ASN A 19 -2.92 -10.01 1.24
N HIS A 20 -2.82 -9.15 0.23
CA HIS A 20 -3.39 -9.43 -1.08
C HIS A 20 -2.43 -10.26 -1.92
N SER A 21 -2.88 -11.43 -2.40
CA SER A 21 -2.05 -12.36 -3.16
C SER A 21 -1.43 -11.73 -4.42
N ASP A 22 -2.19 -10.93 -5.15
CA ASP A 22 -1.68 -10.28 -6.37
C ASP A 22 -0.55 -9.29 -6.06
N HIS A 23 -0.63 -8.60 -4.92
CA HIS A 23 0.44 -7.71 -4.46
C HIS A 23 1.71 -8.48 -4.13
N GLN A 24 1.57 -9.64 -3.48
CA GLN A 24 2.70 -10.52 -3.16
C GLN A 24 3.36 -11.05 -4.45
N TYR A 25 2.56 -11.57 -5.38
CA TYR A 25 3.06 -12.12 -6.64
C TYR A 25 3.76 -11.10 -7.52
N VAL A 26 3.29 -9.86 -7.57
CA VAL A 26 3.91 -8.81 -8.39
C VAL A 26 5.34 -8.54 -7.96
N THR A 27 5.61 -8.50 -6.66
CA THR A 27 6.96 -8.26 -6.14
C THR A 27 7.86 -9.47 -6.31
N HIS A 28 7.36 -10.68 -6.10
CA HIS A 28 8.13 -11.89 -6.39
C HIS A 28 8.53 -11.98 -7.88
N ALA A 29 7.59 -11.70 -8.78
CA ALA A 29 7.88 -11.68 -10.22
C ALA A 29 8.90 -10.59 -10.60
N LEU A 30 8.81 -9.42 -9.96
CA LEU A 30 9.79 -8.34 -10.13
C LEU A 30 11.19 -8.77 -9.68
N VAL A 31 11.32 -9.35 -8.49
CA VAL A 31 12.59 -9.85 -7.95
C VAL A 31 13.22 -10.88 -8.89
N GLU A 32 12.43 -11.83 -9.37
CA GLU A 32 12.90 -12.82 -10.34
C GLU A 32 13.36 -12.18 -11.66
N ALA A 33 12.63 -11.18 -12.16
CA ALA A 33 13.03 -10.46 -13.35
C ALA A 33 14.34 -9.66 -13.14
N MET A 34 14.51 -9.04 -11.96
CA MET A 34 15.72 -8.31 -11.61
C MET A 34 16.93 -9.25 -11.51
N LYS A 35 16.77 -10.42 -10.89
CA LYS A 35 17.81 -11.45 -10.83
C LYS A 35 18.22 -11.93 -12.21
N LYS A 36 17.28 -12.13 -13.14
CA LYS A 36 17.59 -12.55 -14.53
C LYS A 36 18.44 -11.57 -15.30
N ILE A 37 18.35 -10.27 -15.00
CA ILE A 37 19.12 -9.22 -15.67
C ILE A 37 20.31 -8.71 -14.84
N ASP A 38 20.59 -9.35 -13.70
CA ASP A 38 21.62 -8.97 -12.72
C ASP A 38 21.53 -7.49 -12.28
N LYS A 39 20.31 -7.01 -12.02
CA LYS A 39 20.06 -5.64 -11.52
C LYS A 39 20.44 -5.56 -10.05
N ARG A 40 21.56 -4.89 -9.72
CA ARG A 40 22.08 -4.77 -8.35
C ARG A 40 22.05 -3.35 -7.80
N ASP A 41 22.07 -2.36 -8.67
CA ASP A 41 22.05 -0.95 -8.32
C ASP A 41 20.61 -0.47 -8.01
N GLY A 42 20.51 0.55 -7.16
CA GLY A 42 19.26 1.19 -6.79
C GLY A 42 18.60 0.62 -5.53
N HIS A 43 17.33 0.92 -5.36
CA HIS A 43 16.54 0.59 -4.16
C HIS A 43 15.15 0.09 -4.52
N LEU A 44 14.64 -0.86 -3.74
CA LEU A 44 13.22 -1.19 -3.70
C LEU A 44 12.55 -0.44 -2.55
N PHE A 45 11.47 0.25 -2.86
CA PHE A 45 10.58 0.93 -1.93
C PHE A 45 9.31 0.11 -1.80
N LEU A 46 9.19 -0.62 -0.69
CA LEU A 46 8.09 -1.53 -0.43
C LEU A 46 6.99 -0.80 0.35
N TYR A 47 5.77 -0.87 -0.15
CA TYR A 47 4.59 -0.31 0.53
C TYR A 47 3.58 -1.41 0.88
N THR A 48 2.63 -1.12 1.75
CA THR A 48 1.50 -2.01 2.03
C THR A 48 0.18 -1.24 2.01
N ASN A 49 -0.83 -1.81 1.40
CA ASN A 49 -2.20 -1.31 1.39
C ASN A 49 -3.09 -2.10 2.36
N HIS A 50 -2.93 -3.42 2.40
CA HIS A 50 -3.73 -4.35 3.20
C HIS A 50 -2.83 -5.04 4.21
N PHE A 51 -2.64 -4.41 5.38
CA PHE A 51 -1.74 -4.98 6.38
C PHE A 51 -2.26 -6.32 6.92
N ILE A 52 -1.47 -7.36 6.78
CA ILE A 52 -1.84 -8.78 6.96
C ILE A 52 -2.46 -9.11 8.32
N LEU A 53 -2.10 -8.39 9.37
CA LEU A 53 -2.53 -8.69 10.75
C LEU A 53 -3.50 -7.66 11.30
N ASN A 54 -3.81 -6.60 10.55
CA ASN A 54 -4.56 -5.48 11.11
C ASN A 54 -5.28 -4.65 10.04
N GLU A 55 -6.47 -5.07 9.69
CA GLU A 55 -7.36 -4.36 8.75
C GLU A 55 -7.61 -2.88 9.10
N PRO A 56 -7.70 -2.46 10.39
CA PRO A 56 -7.87 -1.05 10.72
C PRO A 56 -6.66 -0.17 10.43
N TRP A 57 -5.47 -0.73 10.17
CA TRP A 57 -4.32 0.07 9.79
C TRP A 57 -4.49 0.64 8.36
N PRO A 58 -4.06 1.90 8.07
CA PRO A 58 -3.42 2.86 8.96
C PRO A 58 -4.41 3.56 9.91
N TYR A 59 -4.02 3.69 11.18
CA TYR A 59 -4.84 4.31 12.23
C TYR A 59 -4.93 5.82 12.10
N GLY A 60 -5.98 6.38 12.70
CA GLY A 60 -6.21 7.83 12.78
C GLY A 60 -7.02 8.38 11.61
N ASP A 61 -7.31 9.67 11.67
CA ASP A 61 -8.15 10.37 10.72
C ASP A 61 -7.47 10.56 9.35
N ALA A 62 -8.29 10.79 8.31
CA ALA A 62 -7.80 11.19 6.99
C ALA A 62 -6.89 12.42 7.11
N GLY A 63 -5.81 12.45 6.35
CA GLY A 63 -4.81 13.52 6.40
C GLY A 63 -3.89 13.53 7.62
N SER A 64 -4.07 12.61 8.59
CA SER A 64 -3.08 12.41 9.66
C SER A 64 -1.83 11.69 9.14
N VAL A 65 -0.77 11.65 9.94
CA VAL A 65 0.46 10.92 9.60
C VAL A 65 0.19 9.43 9.59
N ARG A 66 0.66 8.74 8.55
CA ARG A 66 0.72 7.28 8.53
C ARG A 66 1.85 6.82 9.44
N SER A 67 1.51 6.17 10.53
CA SER A 67 2.47 5.53 11.42
C SER A 67 2.94 4.19 10.85
N LEU A 68 4.03 3.67 11.41
CA LEU A 68 4.44 2.28 11.16
C LEU A 68 3.29 1.33 11.53
N PRO A 69 3.11 0.22 10.77
CA PRO A 69 2.21 -0.83 11.20
C PRO A 69 2.68 -1.42 12.53
N PRO A 70 1.77 -1.98 13.35
CA PRO A 70 2.16 -2.62 14.58
C PRO A 70 3.03 -3.85 14.27
N SER A 71 4.17 -3.93 14.95
CA SER A 71 5.10 -5.08 14.95
C SER A 71 5.40 -5.68 13.58
N PRO A 72 6.14 -5.00 12.72
CA PRO A 72 6.68 -5.62 11.53
C PRO A 72 7.91 -6.45 11.88
N GLU A 73 7.87 -7.18 12.99
CA GLU A 73 9.02 -7.76 13.66
C GLU A 73 9.72 -8.83 12.83
N GLU A 74 10.97 -9.03 13.14
CA GLU A 74 11.90 -10.16 12.88
C GLU A 74 11.76 -10.93 11.55
N ARG A 75 10.58 -10.91 10.91
CA ARG A 75 10.26 -11.64 9.68
C ARG A 75 10.51 -10.84 8.40
N HIS A 76 10.56 -9.51 8.51
CA HIS A 76 10.70 -8.63 7.35
C HIS A 76 12.11 -8.11 7.25
N HIS A 77 12.64 -8.12 6.04
CA HIS A 77 13.94 -7.53 5.75
C HIS A 77 13.77 -6.15 5.12
N PHE A 78 14.31 -5.14 5.77
CA PHE A 78 14.45 -3.78 5.21
C PHE A 78 15.63 -3.06 5.86
N SER A 79 16.29 -2.20 5.11
CA SER A 79 17.48 -1.45 5.57
C SER A 79 17.08 -0.17 6.28
N SER A 80 15.97 0.44 5.88
CA SER A 80 15.47 1.70 6.45
C SER A 80 13.97 1.90 6.14
N VAL A 81 13.40 2.91 6.78
CA VAL A 81 12.03 3.37 6.50
C VAL A 81 12.11 4.78 5.93
N TYR A 82 11.46 5.00 4.81
CA TYR A 82 11.31 6.30 4.19
C TYR A 82 9.87 6.80 4.32
N SER A 83 9.70 7.97 4.92
CA SER A 83 8.42 8.65 5.02
C SER A 83 8.43 9.85 4.08
N HIS A 84 7.67 9.76 3.00
CA HIS A 84 7.53 10.83 2.02
C HIS A 84 6.38 11.76 2.43
N PRO A 85 6.66 13.03 2.79
CA PRO A 85 5.60 13.96 3.16
C PRO A 85 4.77 14.35 1.92
N LEU A 86 3.46 14.47 2.11
CA LEU A 86 2.53 14.94 1.08
C LEU A 86 1.99 16.32 1.44
N THR A 87 2.05 17.25 0.50
CA THR A 87 1.37 18.53 0.58
C THR A 87 -0.15 18.36 0.60
N LYS A 88 -0.90 19.39 0.93
CA LYS A 88 -2.37 19.34 0.89
C LYS A 88 -2.90 19.12 -0.53
N GLU A 89 -2.24 19.69 -1.51
CA GLU A 89 -2.55 19.53 -2.93
C GLU A 89 -2.33 18.09 -3.41
N GLU A 90 -1.25 17.45 -2.98
CA GLU A 90 -0.97 16.04 -3.29
C GLU A 90 -1.97 15.09 -2.60
N GLN A 91 -2.32 15.36 -1.34
CA GLN A 91 -3.36 14.61 -0.64
C GLN A 91 -4.70 14.71 -1.37
N GLN A 92 -5.09 15.91 -1.80
CA GLN A 92 -6.32 16.13 -2.56
C GLN A 92 -6.27 15.43 -3.93
N SER A 93 -5.15 15.50 -4.63
CA SER A 93 -4.95 14.80 -5.91
C SER A 93 -5.07 13.29 -5.75
N LYS A 94 -4.51 12.74 -4.66
CA LYS A 94 -4.65 11.33 -4.30
C LYS A 94 -6.10 10.95 -4.01
N GLU A 95 -6.83 11.78 -3.27
CA GLU A 95 -8.25 11.54 -2.97
C GLU A 95 -9.08 11.51 -4.26
N ILE A 96 -8.87 12.44 -5.17
CA ILE A 96 -9.54 12.49 -6.48
C ILE A 96 -9.21 11.22 -7.30
N ALA A 97 -7.95 10.80 -7.32
CA ALA A 97 -7.53 9.59 -8.03
C ALA A 97 -8.19 8.33 -7.46
N LEU A 98 -8.28 8.21 -6.14
CA LEU A 98 -8.96 7.10 -5.48
C LEU A 98 -10.47 7.13 -5.72
N ASP A 99 -11.09 8.31 -5.70
CA ASP A 99 -12.53 8.46 -5.99
C ASP A 99 -12.88 8.11 -7.45
N ALA A 100 -11.93 8.22 -8.37
CA ALA A 100 -12.09 7.77 -9.75
C ALA A 100 -12.12 6.24 -9.90
N MET A 101 -11.65 5.49 -8.89
CA MET A 101 -11.68 4.03 -8.87
C MET A 101 -13.07 3.55 -8.41
N ASN A 102 -13.88 3.06 -9.33
CA ASN A 102 -15.28 2.68 -9.07
C ASN A 102 -15.45 1.55 -8.06
N ASP A 103 -14.50 0.63 -7.97
CA ASP A 103 -14.49 -0.49 -7.04
C ASP A 103 -14.22 -0.09 -5.59
N LEU A 104 -13.64 1.09 -5.37
CA LEU A 104 -13.40 1.65 -4.04
C LEU A 104 -14.55 2.53 -3.54
N ARG A 105 -15.52 2.85 -4.40
CA ARG A 105 -16.68 3.67 -4.03
C ARG A 105 -17.70 2.84 -3.24
N LEU A 106 -18.08 3.32 -2.08
CA LEU A 106 -19.23 2.78 -1.36
C LEU A 106 -20.49 2.95 -2.20
N GLY A 107 -21.17 1.83 -2.48
CA GLY A 107 -22.46 1.83 -3.18
C GLY A 107 -22.40 1.64 -4.69
N THR A 108 -21.22 1.50 -5.31
CA THR A 108 -21.12 1.15 -6.74
C THR A 108 -21.06 -0.35 -6.99
N ASP A 109 -20.84 -1.16 -5.97
CA ASP A 109 -21.07 -2.59 -6.08
C ASP A 109 -22.58 -2.83 -6.11
N HIS A 110 -23.13 -2.99 -7.32
CA HIS A 110 -24.54 -3.35 -7.55
C HIS A 110 -24.99 -4.59 -6.77
N ARG A 111 -24.05 -5.43 -6.32
CA ARG A 111 -24.32 -6.57 -5.45
C ARG A 111 -24.66 -6.17 -4.02
N TYR A 112 -24.15 -5.04 -3.52
CA TYR A 112 -24.48 -4.52 -2.18
C TYR A 112 -25.78 -3.71 -2.15
N ILE A 113 -26.14 -3.04 -3.24
CA ILE A 113 -27.38 -2.24 -3.32
C ILE A 113 -28.62 -3.11 -3.16
N TYR A 114 -28.56 -4.37 -3.60
CA TYR A 114 -29.71 -5.29 -3.54
C TYR A 114 -29.87 -6.04 -2.22
N HIS A 115 -28.88 -6.01 -1.32
CA HIS A 115 -28.95 -6.86 -0.12
C HIS A 115 -29.54 -6.21 1.12
N SER A 116 -29.66 -4.92 1.24
CA SER A 116 -30.49 -4.30 2.31
C SER A 116 -30.52 -2.77 2.21
N PHE A 117 -31.71 -2.21 2.18
CA PHE A 117 -32.00 -0.80 2.45
C PHE A 117 -31.35 -0.32 3.79
N LYS A 118 -31.18 -1.24 4.74
CA LYS A 118 -30.45 -0.99 6.01
C LYS A 118 -28.97 -0.70 5.79
N SER A 119 -28.27 -1.35 4.85
CA SER A 119 -26.85 -1.09 4.62
C SER A 119 -26.62 0.24 3.90
N ALA A 120 -27.53 0.67 3.04
CA ALA A 120 -27.47 1.98 2.41
C ALA A 120 -27.69 3.11 3.44
N ILE A 121 -28.63 2.92 4.37
CA ILE A 121 -28.87 3.88 5.47
C ILE A 121 -27.68 3.89 6.43
N LEU A 122 -27.09 2.75 6.76
CA LEU A 122 -25.89 2.67 7.60
C LEU A 122 -24.70 3.37 6.94
N ALA A 123 -24.47 3.15 5.65
CA ALA A 123 -23.40 3.81 4.90
C ALA A 123 -23.60 5.34 4.88
N LEU A 124 -24.83 5.81 4.64
CA LEU A 124 -25.19 7.24 4.69
C LEU A 124 -25.03 7.82 6.10
N TRP A 125 -25.38 7.06 7.14
CA TRP A 125 -25.21 7.45 8.54
C TRP A 125 -23.74 7.55 8.96
N GLU A 126 -22.91 6.64 8.51
CA GLU A 126 -21.46 6.67 8.72
C GLU A 126 -20.81 7.85 7.98
N GLU A 127 -21.31 8.18 6.79
CA GLU A 127 -20.87 9.34 6.04
C GLU A 127 -21.26 10.66 6.72
N ILE A 128 -22.50 10.76 7.25
CA ILE A 128 -22.99 11.93 7.98
C ILE A 128 -22.26 12.11 9.33
N LYS A 129 -21.89 11.03 10.00
CA LYS A 129 -21.10 11.08 11.24
C LYS A 129 -19.64 11.46 11.03
N GLY A 130 -19.21 11.65 9.79
CA GLY A 130 -17.80 11.92 9.47
C GLY A 130 -16.89 10.76 9.87
N ASN A 131 -17.44 9.55 9.97
CA ASN A 131 -16.69 8.37 10.33
C ASN A 131 -15.75 8.06 9.17
N ASN A 132 -14.49 8.46 9.31
CA ASN A 132 -13.40 8.32 8.33
C ASN A 132 -13.01 6.84 8.08
N GLN A 133 -13.97 5.92 8.20
CA GLN A 133 -13.72 4.48 8.08
C GLN A 133 -13.72 3.96 6.65
N LEU A 134 -14.06 4.80 5.67
CA LEU A 134 -13.92 4.44 4.27
C LEU A 134 -12.46 4.18 3.95
N TYR A 135 -12.16 3.03 3.34
CA TYR A 135 -10.80 2.62 2.99
C TYR A 135 -10.02 3.73 2.28
N PHE A 136 -10.60 4.37 1.26
CA PHE A 136 -9.93 5.43 0.51
C PHE A 136 -9.60 6.66 1.37
N ARG A 137 -10.49 7.07 2.29
CA ARG A 137 -10.22 8.18 3.21
C ARG A 137 -9.09 7.85 4.17
N ARG A 138 -9.05 6.61 4.66
CA ARG A 138 -7.92 6.13 5.49
C ARG A 138 -6.61 6.06 4.70
N ALA A 139 -6.68 5.80 3.39
CA ALA A 139 -5.51 5.75 2.53
C ALA A 139 -4.90 7.13 2.26
N VAL A 140 -5.69 8.22 2.34
CA VAL A 140 -5.18 9.59 2.18
C VAL A 140 -4.58 10.07 3.48
N ARG A 141 -3.26 10.15 3.52
CA ARG A 141 -2.45 10.54 4.69
C ARG A 141 -1.57 11.73 4.36
N SER A 142 -0.97 12.36 5.37
CA SER A 142 0.00 13.44 5.16
C SER A 142 1.39 12.94 4.76
N ASN A 143 1.56 11.63 4.65
CA ASN A 143 2.80 11.00 4.15
C ASN A 143 2.51 9.65 3.51
N GLU A 144 3.41 9.23 2.61
CA GLU A 144 3.53 7.84 2.19
C GLU A 144 4.70 7.18 2.93
N LEU A 145 4.51 5.90 3.28
CA LEU A 145 5.50 5.14 4.05
C LEU A 145 6.03 3.98 3.21
N PHE A 146 7.35 3.89 3.14
CA PHE A 146 8.04 2.84 2.40
C PHE A 146 9.08 2.17 3.28
N PHE A 147 9.14 0.85 3.18
CA PHE A 147 10.26 0.06 3.69
C PHE A 147 11.28 -0.07 2.57
N VAL A 148 12.50 0.37 2.84
CA VAL A 148 13.53 0.49 1.80
C VAL A 148 14.58 -0.59 1.97
N ILE A 149 14.90 -1.27 0.88
CA ILE A 149 16.03 -2.18 0.77
C ILE A 149 16.91 -1.78 -0.42
N LYS A 150 18.20 -2.05 -0.34
CA LYS A 150 19.07 -1.94 -1.50
C LYS A 150 18.81 -3.11 -2.45
N THR A 151 18.80 -2.82 -3.75
CA THR A 151 18.56 -3.85 -4.75
C THR A 151 19.55 -5.02 -4.65
N GLU A 152 20.82 -4.75 -4.30
CA GLU A 152 21.83 -5.80 -4.11
C GLU A 152 21.48 -6.83 -3.02
N GLU A 153 20.65 -6.44 -2.04
CA GLU A 153 20.28 -7.31 -0.90
C GLU A 153 19.36 -8.45 -1.34
N ILE A 154 18.61 -8.32 -2.46
CA ILE A 154 17.75 -9.41 -2.96
C ILE A 154 18.54 -10.67 -3.39
N TYR A 155 19.86 -10.55 -3.53
CA TYR A 155 20.74 -11.68 -3.87
C TYR A 155 21.28 -12.42 -2.65
N GLN A 156 21.02 -11.91 -1.45
CA GLN A 156 21.39 -12.58 -0.20
C GLN A 156 20.39 -13.69 0.09
N GLU A 157 20.91 -14.81 0.62
CA GLU A 157 20.09 -15.96 1.00
C GLU A 157 19.04 -15.58 2.05
N GLY A 158 17.81 -15.99 1.84
CA GLY A 158 16.68 -15.75 2.73
C GLY A 158 16.10 -14.33 2.69
N VAL A 159 16.69 -13.38 1.94
CA VAL A 159 16.14 -12.02 1.84
C VAL A 159 14.89 -11.97 0.95
N PRO A 160 14.85 -12.61 -0.23
CA PRO A 160 13.66 -12.57 -1.09
C PRO A 160 12.40 -13.12 -0.43
N GLU A 161 12.55 -14.07 0.48
CA GLU A 161 11.46 -14.70 1.23
C GLU A 161 10.95 -13.81 2.38
N ARG A 162 11.70 -12.74 2.71
CA ARG A 162 11.40 -11.82 3.82
C ARG A 162 11.12 -10.40 3.37
N LEU A 163 10.90 -10.15 2.07
CA LEU A 163 10.49 -8.85 1.53
C LEU A 163 8.99 -8.61 1.83
#